data_15a225a708c6dc7166a71606bccc9b7f
#
_entry.id   15a225a708c6dc7166a71606bccc9b7f
#
_cell.length_a   1.000
_cell.length_b   1.000
_cell.length_c   1.000
_cell.angle_alpha   90.00
_cell.angle_beta   90.00
_cell.angle_gamma   90.00
#
_symmetry.space_group_name_H-M   'P 1'
#
loop_
_entity.id
_entity.type
_entity.pdbx_description
1 polymer ?
#
loop_
_entity_poly.entity_id
_entity_poly.type
_entity_poly.pdbx_seq_one_letter_code
_entity_poly.pdbx_strand_id
1 'polypeptide(L)'
;MIAINAAMANQLNEFRASVEKLMEEGVGKDEAIFRILKETIIASEPIRFEGDGYSEEWKQEAARRGLTNICHVPEALMHYIDNQSKSVLIGERIFNETELNSRLEVELEKYTMKVQIEGRVLGDLAINHIVPTAVAYQNRLLEKLRGLKEIFPAEEYEVLSADRKAVSYTHLRAHETRHDL
;
A
#
# COMPACT_ATOMS: atom_id res chain seq x y z
N MET A 1 -10.91 -3.20 -10.40
CA MET A 1 -12.09 -4.03 -10.69
C MET A 1 -12.01 -4.73 -12.04
N ILE A 2 -11.62 -4.07 -13.15
CA ILE A 2 -11.51 -4.68 -14.50
C ILE A 2 -10.58 -5.91 -14.49
N ALA A 3 -9.37 -5.81 -13.94
CA ALA A 3 -8.40 -6.92 -13.92
C ALA A 3 -8.92 -8.18 -13.20
N ILE A 4 -9.63 -8.01 -12.07
CA ILE A 4 -10.21 -9.14 -11.33
C ILE A 4 -11.31 -9.82 -12.15
N ASN A 5 -12.19 -9.03 -12.78
CA ASN A 5 -13.24 -9.57 -13.62
C ASN A 5 -12.67 -10.28 -14.87
N ALA A 6 -11.61 -9.72 -15.46
CA ALA A 6 -10.90 -10.32 -16.58
C ALA A 6 -10.28 -11.66 -16.20
N ALA A 7 -9.57 -11.72 -15.07
CA ALA A 7 -8.97 -12.95 -14.57
C ALA A 7 -10.04 -14.03 -14.29
N MET A 8 -11.18 -13.62 -13.71
CA MET A 8 -12.31 -14.54 -13.47
C MET A 8 -12.91 -15.07 -14.78
N ALA A 9 -13.12 -14.21 -15.77
CA ALA A 9 -13.68 -14.60 -17.08
C ALA A 9 -12.73 -15.58 -17.79
N ASN A 10 -11.42 -15.26 -17.80
CA ASN A 10 -10.41 -16.13 -18.38
C ASN A 10 -10.41 -17.52 -17.70
N GLN A 11 -10.39 -17.56 -16.37
CA GLN A 11 -10.38 -18.82 -15.62
C GLN A 11 -11.64 -19.64 -15.87
N LEU A 12 -12.80 -19.03 -15.97
CA LEU A 12 -14.05 -19.72 -16.31
C LEU A 12 -14.04 -20.28 -17.74
N ASN A 13 -13.46 -19.56 -18.70
CA ASN A 13 -13.30 -20.02 -20.06
C ASN A 13 -12.35 -21.22 -20.15
N GLU A 14 -11.21 -21.17 -19.46
CA GLU A 14 -10.27 -22.29 -19.38
C GLU A 14 -10.89 -23.53 -18.71
N PHE A 15 -11.61 -23.32 -17.61
CA PHE A 15 -12.33 -24.39 -16.93
C PHE A 15 -13.37 -25.06 -17.86
N ARG A 16 -14.18 -24.25 -18.55
CA ARG A 16 -15.16 -24.75 -19.51
C ARG A 16 -14.49 -25.56 -20.63
N ALA A 17 -13.43 -25.02 -21.24
CA ALA A 17 -12.73 -25.70 -22.32
C ALA A 17 -12.14 -27.05 -21.86
N SER A 18 -11.63 -27.12 -20.64
CA SER A 18 -11.08 -28.34 -20.04
C SER A 18 -12.18 -29.39 -19.80
N VAL A 19 -13.35 -28.99 -19.33
CA VAL A 19 -14.50 -29.88 -19.14
C VAL A 19 -15.03 -30.37 -20.50
N GLU A 20 -15.21 -29.48 -21.49
CA GLU A 20 -15.65 -29.84 -22.84
C GLU A 20 -14.72 -30.86 -23.48
N LYS A 21 -13.41 -30.69 -23.34
CA LYS A 21 -12.42 -31.65 -23.84
C LYS A 21 -12.59 -33.05 -23.24
N LEU A 22 -12.77 -33.18 -21.93
CA LEU A 22 -13.02 -34.49 -21.29
C LEU A 22 -14.34 -35.11 -21.75
N MET A 23 -15.36 -34.29 -22.00
CA MET A 23 -16.62 -34.77 -22.52
C MET A 23 -16.46 -35.31 -23.96
N GLU A 24 -15.67 -34.68 -24.81
CA GLU A 24 -15.33 -35.17 -26.16
C GLU A 24 -14.57 -36.49 -26.12
N GLU A 25 -13.78 -36.73 -25.07
CA GLU A 25 -13.10 -38.00 -24.79
C GLU A 25 -14.05 -39.11 -24.26
N GLY A 26 -15.35 -38.78 -24.10
CA GLY A 26 -16.38 -39.72 -23.65
C GLY A 26 -16.64 -39.80 -22.16
N VAL A 27 -16.06 -38.85 -21.37
CA VAL A 27 -16.33 -38.74 -19.94
C VAL A 27 -17.69 -38.09 -19.71
N GLY A 28 -18.47 -38.60 -18.76
CA GLY A 28 -19.74 -37.99 -18.38
C GLY A 28 -19.55 -36.58 -17.81
N LYS A 29 -20.53 -35.67 -18.08
CA LYS A 29 -20.44 -34.25 -17.69
C LYS A 29 -20.07 -34.05 -16.20
N ASP A 30 -20.78 -34.72 -15.31
CA ASP A 30 -20.60 -34.54 -13.87
C ASP A 30 -19.22 -35.03 -13.41
N GLU A 31 -18.76 -36.15 -13.98
CA GLU A 31 -17.43 -36.69 -13.73
C GLU A 31 -16.33 -35.77 -14.29
N ALA A 32 -16.51 -35.20 -15.48
CA ALA A 32 -15.58 -34.25 -16.07
C ALA A 32 -15.46 -32.99 -15.22
N ILE A 33 -16.57 -32.41 -14.76
CA ILE A 33 -16.59 -31.27 -13.87
C ILE A 33 -15.85 -31.59 -12.56
N PHE A 34 -16.14 -32.73 -11.95
CA PHE A 34 -15.53 -33.12 -10.69
C PHE A 34 -14.00 -33.27 -10.80
N ARG A 35 -13.51 -33.88 -11.87
CA ARG A 35 -12.08 -34.06 -12.12
C ARG A 35 -11.36 -32.72 -12.26
N ILE A 36 -11.85 -31.84 -13.14
CA ILE A 36 -11.24 -30.53 -13.37
C ILE A 36 -11.31 -29.66 -12.09
N LEU A 37 -12.43 -29.68 -11.36
CA LEU A 37 -12.56 -28.96 -10.10
C LEU A 37 -11.55 -29.43 -9.07
N LYS A 38 -11.39 -30.75 -8.92
CA LYS A 38 -10.39 -31.34 -8.00
C LYS A 38 -8.96 -30.92 -8.36
N GLU A 39 -8.60 -30.99 -9.65
CA GLU A 39 -7.29 -30.58 -10.14
C GLU A 39 -7.04 -29.09 -9.88
N THR A 40 -8.02 -28.23 -10.14
CA THR A 40 -7.93 -26.80 -9.90
C THR A 40 -7.76 -26.47 -8.41
N ILE A 41 -8.49 -27.18 -7.53
CA ILE A 41 -8.36 -27.01 -6.07
C ILE A 41 -6.95 -27.40 -5.59
N ILE A 42 -6.41 -28.50 -6.10
CA ILE A 42 -5.05 -28.94 -5.75
C ILE A 42 -4.01 -27.96 -6.29
N ALA A 43 -4.13 -27.54 -7.55
CA ALA A 43 -3.20 -26.61 -8.17
C ALA A 43 -3.21 -25.21 -7.50
N SER A 44 -4.33 -24.81 -6.90
CA SER A 44 -4.45 -23.52 -6.18
C SER A 44 -3.91 -23.53 -4.75
N GLU A 45 -3.42 -24.66 -4.25
CA GLU A 45 -2.89 -24.76 -2.88
C GLU A 45 -1.78 -23.73 -2.56
N PRO A 46 -0.81 -23.47 -3.44
CA PRO A 46 0.27 -22.52 -3.16
C PRO A 46 -0.19 -21.07 -2.95
N ILE A 47 -1.36 -20.68 -3.47
CA ILE A 47 -1.89 -19.33 -3.33
C ILE A 47 -2.91 -19.18 -2.21
N ARG A 48 -3.33 -20.29 -1.57
CA ARG A 48 -4.26 -20.26 -0.44
C ARG A 48 -3.52 -20.06 0.86
N PHE A 49 -3.92 -19.05 1.61
CA PHE A 49 -3.35 -18.72 2.92
C PHE A 49 -4.47 -18.43 3.91
N GLU A 50 -4.42 -19.09 5.06
CA GLU A 50 -5.32 -18.84 6.18
C GLU A 50 -4.54 -18.05 7.25
N GLY A 51 -4.80 -16.76 7.37
CA GLY A 51 -4.12 -15.87 8.30
C GLY A 51 -4.23 -14.40 7.91
N ASP A 52 -3.48 -13.54 8.61
CA ASP A 52 -3.41 -12.12 8.29
C ASP A 52 -2.49 -11.88 7.08
N GLY A 53 -3.10 -11.57 5.93
CA GLY A 53 -2.39 -11.26 4.68
C GLY A 53 -1.58 -9.96 4.71
N TYR A 54 -1.63 -9.17 5.80
CA TYR A 54 -0.83 -7.95 5.99
C TYR A 54 0.37 -8.18 6.92
N SER A 55 0.49 -9.35 7.54
CA SER A 55 1.56 -9.67 8.48
C SER A 55 2.92 -9.85 7.81
N GLU A 56 3.99 -9.67 8.57
CA GLU A 56 5.35 -9.97 8.08
C GLU A 56 5.55 -11.48 7.82
N GLU A 57 4.87 -12.34 8.57
CA GLU A 57 4.85 -13.78 8.35
C GLU A 57 4.30 -14.14 6.97
N TRP A 58 3.23 -13.46 6.55
CA TRP A 58 2.70 -13.63 5.19
C TRP A 58 3.71 -13.23 4.12
N LYS A 59 4.43 -12.11 4.30
CA LYS A 59 5.44 -11.68 3.31
C LYS A 59 6.55 -12.70 3.13
N GLN A 60 7.02 -13.29 4.24
CA GLN A 60 8.02 -14.36 4.20
C GLN A 60 7.46 -15.63 3.55
N GLU A 61 6.25 -16.03 3.89
CA GLU A 61 5.59 -17.18 3.32
C GLU A 61 5.28 -16.98 1.83
N ALA A 62 4.87 -15.82 1.40
CA ALA A 62 4.65 -15.47 0.00
C ALA A 62 5.95 -15.61 -0.81
N ALA A 63 7.05 -15.08 -0.28
CA ALA A 63 8.37 -15.24 -0.91
C ALA A 63 8.80 -16.70 -1.00
N ARG A 64 8.58 -17.50 0.05
CA ARG A 64 8.86 -18.94 0.06
C ARG A 64 8.06 -19.69 -1.01
N ARG A 65 6.82 -19.27 -1.27
CA ARG A 65 5.93 -19.86 -2.29
C ARG A 65 6.21 -19.33 -3.69
N GLY A 66 7.13 -18.38 -3.87
CA GLY A 66 7.42 -17.73 -5.15
C GLY A 66 6.34 -16.75 -5.61
N LEU A 67 5.51 -16.26 -4.68
CA LEU A 67 4.51 -15.24 -4.97
C LEU A 67 5.14 -13.85 -4.97
N THR A 68 4.73 -13.01 -5.92
CA THR A 68 5.19 -11.63 -6.02
C THR A 68 4.55 -10.77 -4.93
N ASN A 69 5.36 -9.94 -4.26
CA ASN A 69 4.89 -8.93 -3.32
C ASN A 69 5.49 -7.57 -3.69
N ILE A 70 4.83 -6.86 -4.61
CA ILE A 70 5.29 -5.56 -5.11
C ILE A 70 4.78 -4.48 -4.17
N CYS A 71 5.72 -3.75 -3.55
CA CYS A 71 5.40 -2.70 -2.58
C CYS A 71 5.29 -1.30 -3.19
N HIS A 72 5.66 -1.14 -4.47
CA HIS A 72 5.70 0.16 -5.15
C HIS A 72 4.70 0.23 -6.29
N VAL A 73 3.82 1.25 -6.26
CA VAL A 73 2.75 1.41 -7.24
C VAL A 73 3.26 1.53 -8.69
N PRO A 74 4.30 2.32 -9.01
CA PRO A 74 4.80 2.38 -10.39
C PRO A 74 5.26 1.03 -10.93
N GLU A 75 5.95 0.25 -10.11
CA GLU A 75 6.40 -1.10 -10.46
C GLU A 75 5.20 -2.04 -10.70
N ALA A 76 4.21 -2.01 -9.81
CA ALA A 76 2.99 -2.80 -9.96
C ALA A 76 2.21 -2.43 -11.23
N LEU A 77 2.17 -1.15 -11.60
CA LEU A 77 1.49 -0.70 -12.82
C LEU A 77 2.17 -1.22 -14.10
N MET A 78 3.48 -1.44 -14.10
CA MET A 78 4.19 -1.99 -15.27
C MET A 78 3.70 -3.40 -15.63
N HIS A 79 3.15 -4.15 -14.67
CA HIS A 79 2.56 -5.45 -14.94
C HIS A 79 1.28 -5.42 -15.80
N TYR A 80 0.71 -4.24 -16.04
CA TYR A 80 -0.39 -4.11 -17.01
C TYR A 80 0.00 -4.52 -18.42
N ILE A 81 1.26 -4.34 -18.80
CA ILE A 81 1.77 -4.59 -20.14
C ILE A 81 2.68 -5.82 -20.24
N ASP A 82 2.81 -6.62 -19.20
CA ASP A 82 3.52 -7.88 -19.29
C ASP A 82 2.75 -8.90 -20.16
N ASN A 83 3.43 -9.94 -20.58
CA ASN A 83 2.87 -10.93 -21.50
C ASN A 83 1.66 -11.65 -20.90
N GLN A 84 1.66 -11.89 -19.60
CA GLN A 84 0.55 -12.57 -18.91
C GLN A 84 -0.70 -11.69 -18.86
N SER A 85 -0.55 -10.44 -18.47
CA SER A 85 -1.65 -9.47 -18.44
C SER A 85 -2.20 -9.21 -19.86
N LYS A 86 -1.31 -9.07 -20.85
CA LYS A 86 -1.71 -8.93 -22.26
C LYS A 86 -2.51 -10.15 -22.75
N SER A 87 -2.07 -11.36 -22.42
CA SER A 87 -2.77 -12.58 -22.86
C SER A 87 -4.21 -12.64 -22.32
N VAL A 88 -4.44 -12.18 -21.10
CA VAL A 88 -5.77 -12.12 -20.50
C VAL A 88 -6.58 -10.94 -21.02
N LEU A 89 -6.03 -9.72 -20.93
CA LEU A 89 -6.80 -8.49 -21.23
C LEU A 89 -7.11 -8.32 -22.73
N ILE A 90 -6.18 -8.71 -23.59
CA ILE A 90 -6.36 -8.67 -25.04
C ILE A 90 -7.06 -9.94 -25.52
N GLY A 91 -6.70 -11.12 -24.97
CA GLY A 91 -7.32 -12.39 -25.32
C GLY A 91 -8.82 -12.42 -25.06
N GLU A 92 -9.25 -11.90 -23.92
CA GLU A 92 -10.69 -11.74 -23.57
C GLU A 92 -11.35 -10.52 -24.25
N ARG A 93 -10.63 -9.83 -25.15
CA ARG A 93 -11.14 -8.67 -25.92
C ARG A 93 -11.61 -7.50 -25.05
N ILE A 94 -11.02 -7.31 -23.88
CA ILE A 94 -11.34 -6.21 -22.96
C ILE A 94 -10.67 -4.93 -23.41
N PHE A 95 -9.40 -5.04 -23.86
CA PHE A 95 -8.62 -3.94 -24.43
C PHE A 95 -7.90 -4.41 -25.70
N ASN A 96 -7.64 -3.48 -26.59
CA ASN A 96 -6.59 -3.63 -27.60
C ASN A 96 -5.24 -3.14 -27.02
N GLU A 97 -4.14 -3.37 -27.74
CA GLU A 97 -2.82 -3.03 -27.26
C GLU A 97 -2.63 -1.53 -27.04
N THR A 98 -3.20 -0.70 -27.91
CA THR A 98 -3.14 0.77 -27.80
C THR A 98 -3.89 1.26 -26.58
N GLU A 99 -5.07 0.74 -26.33
CA GLU A 99 -5.89 1.07 -25.13
C GLU A 99 -5.18 0.65 -23.85
N LEU A 100 -4.53 -0.50 -23.82
CA LEU A 100 -3.82 -1.00 -22.66
C LEU A 100 -2.60 -0.11 -22.33
N ASN A 101 -1.83 0.28 -23.32
CA ASN A 101 -0.70 1.19 -23.14
C ASN A 101 -1.17 2.58 -22.69
N SER A 102 -2.22 3.13 -23.31
CA SER A 102 -2.79 4.42 -22.89
C SER A 102 -3.31 4.39 -21.45
N ARG A 103 -3.88 3.27 -21.01
CA ARG A 103 -4.28 3.12 -19.60
C ARG A 103 -3.11 3.11 -18.64
N LEU A 104 -2.02 2.44 -18.98
CA LEU A 104 -0.80 2.47 -18.17
C LEU A 104 -0.30 3.91 -18.00
N GLU A 105 -0.20 4.67 -19.10
CA GLU A 105 0.22 6.07 -19.06
C GLU A 105 -0.69 6.91 -18.15
N VAL A 106 -2.00 6.79 -18.30
CA VAL A 106 -2.99 7.51 -17.47
C VAL A 106 -2.86 7.15 -15.99
N GLU A 107 -2.66 5.88 -15.65
CA GLU A 107 -2.50 5.48 -14.24
C GLU A 107 -1.18 5.96 -13.63
N LEU A 108 -0.09 5.98 -14.39
CA LEU A 108 1.19 6.58 -13.97
C LEU A 108 1.08 8.10 -13.76
N GLU A 109 0.41 8.80 -14.67
CA GLU A 109 0.14 10.24 -14.52
C GLU A 109 -0.73 10.54 -13.29
N LYS A 110 -1.78 9.77 -13.08
CA LYS A 110 -2.63 9.89 -11.87
C LYS A 110 -1.84 9.67 -10.59
N TYR A 111 -0.97 8.66 -10.57
CA TYR A 111 -0.11 8.40 -9.43
C TYR A 111 0.81 9.59 -9.15
N THR A 112 1.49 10.08 -10.17
CA THR A 112 2.39 11.24 -10.08
C THR A 112 1.65 12.47 -9.57
N MET A 113 0.47 12.76 -10.12
CA MET A 113 -0.37 13.89 -9.70
C MET A 113 -0.79 13.77 -8.22
N LYS A 114 -1.20 12.58 -7.78
CA LYS A 114 -1.57 12.36 -6.37
C LYS A 114 -0.40 12.63 -5.44
N VAL A 115 0.78 12.06 -5.72
CA VAL A 115 1.98 12.26 -4.90
C VAL A 115 2.38 13.74 -4.85
N GLN A 116 2.28 14.47 -5.97
CA GLN A 116 2.55 15.90 -6.01
C GLN A 116 1.56 16.70 -5.15
N ILE A 117 0.27 16.37 -5.21
CA ILE A 117 -0.76 17.02 -4.39
C ILE A 117 -0.49 16.75 -2.91
N GLU A 118 -0.26 15.49 -2.54
CA GLU A 118 0.03 15.10 -1.16
C GLU A 118 1.27 15.80 -0.61
N GLY A 119 2.36 15.86 -1.40
CA GLY A 119 3.58 16.58 -1.02
C GLY A 119 3.36 18.08 -0.80
N ARG A 120 2.59 18.74 -1.68
CA ARG A 120 2.25 20.16 -1.54
C ARG A 120 1.39 20.43 -0.32
N VAL A 121 0.36 19.60 -0.11
CA VAL A 121 -0.53 19.72 1.06
C VAL A 121 0.23 19.48 2.35
N LEU A 122 1.12 18.48 2.39
CA LEU A 122 1.97 18.23 3.55
C LEU A 122 2.88 19.42 3.85
N GLY A 123 3.50 20.00 2.83
CA GLY A 123 4.33 21.21 2.98
C GLY A 123 3.52 22.41 3.51
N ASP A 124 2.33 22.64 2.98
CA ASP A 124 1.43 23.70 3.44
C ASP A 124 1.01 23.50 4.89
N LEU A 125 0.57 22.30 5.24
CA LEU A 125 0.22 21.93 6.62
C LEU A 125 1.38 22.09 7.59
N ALA A 126 2.57 21.67 7.19
CA ALA A 126 3.76 21.80 8.02
C ALA A 126 4.10 23.27 8.33
N ILE A 127 4.17 24.10 7.29
CA ILE A 127 4.60 25.50 7.41
C ILE A 127 3.54 26.37 8.07
N ASN A 128 2.28 26.22 7.70
CA ASN A 128 1.22 27.14 8.10
C ASN A 128 0.45 26.71 9.34
N HIS A 129 0.51 25.43 9.72
CA HIS A 129 -0.27 24.89 10.85
C HIS A 129 0.59 24.19 11.90
N ILE A 130 1.38 23.22 11.52
CA ILE A 130 2.10 22.37 12.47
C ILE A 130 3.23 23.16 13.17
N VAL A 131 4.10 23.79 12.40
CA VAL A 131 5.24 24.55 12.94
C VAL A 131 4.78 25.73 13.81
N PRO A 132 3.84 26.59 13.38
CA PRO A 132 3.33 27.68 14.23
C PRO A 132 2.67 27.18 15.52
N THR A 133 1.92 26.08 15.46
CA THR A 133 1.29 25.48 16.64
C THR A 133 2.34 24.94 17.62
N ALA A 134 3.38 24.27 17.13
CA ALA A 134 4.47 23.77 17.93
C ALA A 134 5.25 24.91 18.62
N VAL A 135 5.52 26.00 17.88
CA VAL A 135 6.18 27.20 18.42
C VAL A 135 5.31 27.88 19.48
N ALA A 136 4.01 28.03 19.24
CA ALA A 136 3.08 28.59 20.21
C ALA A 136 3.03 27.75 21.50
N TYR A 137 2.99 26.42 21.37
CA TYR A 137 3.05 25.53 22.54
C TYR A 137 4.37 25.65 23.29
N GLN A 138 5.48 25.67 22.59
CA GLN A 138 6.81 25.89 23.18
C GLN A 138 6.88 27.21 23.97
N ASN A 139 6.34 28.30 23.42
CA ASN A 139 6.30 29.58 24.11
C ASN A 139 5.48 29.53 25.41
N ARG A 140 4.33 28.83 25.40
CA ARG A 140 3.54 28.60 26.61
C ARG A 140 4.31 27.84 27.69
N LEU A 141 5.09 26.83 27.30
CA LEU A 141 5.96 26.09 28.25
C LEU A 141 7.05 26.99 28.82
N LEU A 142 7.67 27.84 27.99
CA LEU A 142 8.69 28.80 28.44
C LEU A 142 8.12 29.84 29.40
N GLU A 143 6.92 30.37 29.13
CA GLU A 143 6.22 31.30 30.03
C GLU A 143 5.89 30.64 31.37
N LYS A 144 5.40 29.40 31.36
CA LYS A 144 5.18 28.60 32.59
C LYS A 144 6.45 28.43 33.39
N LEU A 145 7.55 28.07 32.75
CA LEU A 145 8.86 27.91 33.44
C LEU A 145 9.39 29.22 34.01
N ARG A 146 9.19 30.35 33.32
CA ARG A 146 9.55 31.69 33.84
C ARG A 146 8.73 32.03 35.07
N GLY A 147 7.40 31.83 35.01
CA GLY A 147 6.55 32.07 36.15
C GLY A 147 6.88 31.22 37.37
N LEU A 148 7.18 29.93 37.17
CA LEU A 148 7.60 29.04 38.23
C LEU A 148 8.93 29.53 38.89
N LYS A 149 9.89 29.97 38.09
CA LYS A 149 11.19 30.48 38.56
C LYS A 149 11.05 31.79 39.37
N GLU A 150 10.03 32.62 39.04
CA GLU A 150 9.76 33.88 39.76
C GLU A 150 9.06 33.65 41.10
N ILE A 151 8.23 32.62 41.22
CA ILE A 151 7.35 32.36 42.37
C ILE A 151 8.02 31.44 43.39
N PHE A 152 8.79 30.43 42.96
CA PHE A 152 9.33 29.38 43.81
C PHE A 152 10.84 29.49 44.02
N PRO A 153 11.36 29.14 45.24
CA PRO A 153 12.80 29.01 45.50
C PRO A 153 13.46 27.99 44.55
N ALA A 154 14.78 28.14 44.33
CA ALA A 154 15.52 27.32 43.38
C ALA A 154 15.40 25.79 43.61
N GLU A 155 15.30 25.36 44.84
CA GLU A 155 15.17 23.97 45.25
C GLU A 155 13.81 23.37 44.88
N GLU A 156 12.74 24.13 45.00
CA GLU A 156 11.39 23.70 44.62
C GLU A 156 11.16 23.80 43.11
N TYR A 157 11.81 24.77 42.46
CA TYR A 157 11.72 24.97 41.03
C TYR A 157 12.17 23.74 40.21
N GLU A 158 13.24 23.07 40.62
CA GLU A 158 13.76 21.89 39.93
C GLU A 158 12.78 20.74 39.92
N VAL A 159 12.03 20.54 41.00
CA VAL A 159 10.98 19.50 41.11
C VAL A 159 9.77 19.83 40.26
N LEU A 160 9.37 21.11 40.22
CA LEU A 160 8.19 21.59 39.49
C LEU A 160 8.44 21.78 37.98
N SER A 161 9.71 21.84 37.56
CA SER A 161 10.09 22.10 36.16
C SER A 161 10.24 20.82 35.30
N ALA A 162 9.37 19.81 35.52
CA ALA A 162 9.38 18.58 34.71
C ALA A 162 9.25 18.84 33.21
N ASP A 163 8.60 19.94 32.84
CA ASP A 163 8.44 20.39 31.44
C ASP A 163 9.75 20.89 30.80
N ARG A 164 10.81 21.09 31.57
CA ARG A 164 12.12 21.54 31.08
C ARG A 164 12.74 20.62 30.05
N LYS A 165 12.56 19.30 30.21
CA LYS A 165 13.02 18.30 29.23
C LYS A 165 12.22 18.37 27.94
N ALA A 166 10.92 18.60 27.99
CA ALA A 166 10.06 18.74 26.82
C ALA A 166 10.43 19.98 25.99
N VAL A 167 10.71 21.12 26.63
CA VAL A 167 11.18 22.35 25.96
C VAL A 167 12.55 22.14 25.30
N SER A 168 13.50 21.51 25.99
CA SER A 168 14.83 21.22 25.45
C SER A 168 14.77 20.28 24.25
N TYR A 169 13.93 19.24 24.32
CA TYR A 169 13.76 18.26 23.23
C TYR A 169 13.13 18.88 21.98
N THR A 170 12.09 19.69 22.14
CA THR A 170 11.43 20.37 21.00
C THR A 170 12.36 21.41 20.36
N HIS A 171 13.19 22.09 21.13
CA HIS A 171 14.15 23.08 20.63
C HIS A 171 15.27 22.44 19.80
N LEU A 172 15.83 21.31 20.25
CA LEU A 172 16.86 20.56 19.53
C LEU A 172 16.34 19.99 18.21
N ARG A 173 15.15 19.34 18.21
CA ARG A 173 14.56 18.78 16.99
C ARG A 173 14.10 19.84 15.98
N ALA A 174 13.63 20.99 16.40
CA ALA A 174 13.27 22.07 15.49
C ALA A 174 14.51 22.65 14.77
N HIS A 175 15.71 22.54 15.35
CA HIS A 175 16.96 22.92 14.69
C HIS A 175 17.48 21.84 13.71
N GLU A 176 17.31 20.55 14.02
CA GLU A 176 17.74 19.47 13.14
C GLU A 176 16.96 19.44 11.83
N THR A 177 15.63 19.62 11.88
CA THR A 177 14.77 19.68 10.67
C THR A 177 15.00 20.89 9.77
N ARG A 178 15.71 21.91 10.24
CA ARG A 178 16.03 23.11 9.45
C ARG A 178 17.31 22.98 8.63
N HIS A 179 18.15 21.99 8.93
CA HIS A 179 19.39 21.70 8.20
C HIS A 179 19.21 20.67 7.07
N ASP A 180 18.10 19.94 7.05
CA ASP A 180 17.82 18.86 6.08
C ASP A 180 16.79 19.27 4.99
N LEU A 181 16.40 20.55 4.90
CA LEU A 181 15.60 21.15 3.85
C LEU A 181 16.43 22.15 3.01
#